data_6795e8bc9282663cd145a4163f47738c
#
_entry.id   6795e8bc9282663cd145a4163f47738c
#
_cell.length_a   1.000
_cell.length_b   1.000
_cell.length_c   1.000
_cell.angle_alpha   90.00
_cell.angle_beta   90.00
_cell.angle_gamma   90.00
#
_symmetry.space_group_name_H-M   'P 1'
#
loop_
_entity.id
_entity.type
_entity.pdbx_description
1 polymer ?
#
loop_
_entity_poly.entity_id
_entity_poly.type
_entity_poly.pdbx_seq_one_letter_code
_entity_poly.pdbx_strand_id
1 'polypeptide(L)'
;MKKRKSVGLLATIILGLLMTMTACSGTTADKPKSDGKTLNLLTWEGYADPKFVKGFEEKYGVKVTVTYFGSSDELVSKLKGGGGNVYDVISPSSDVAGYLVREGLVAPINLNNVPNYKNLAEKLKNMNDVKKGGKVYGVPFTWGPDSLIYDADVIKTPPNSWKIFWDPKYKGKVSLWDDISNIYLIGQMMGLDKNDPSALYNMSDAQLQEAKKKLIELKPQVRKYWATAGELNDLFSNKEVVLAVGWPLTPKAVNASGRNLKEVIPKEGITGWIDRLMIVKSSPNKELAEKYINYVIDEKVQKIVADVTGYGVANKNAAKYMTPEQAKSIHIDDMDNYMKKINFWQEVKDRDKYNEIWNEVKAQ
;
A
#
# COMPACT_ATOMS: atom_id res chain seq x y z
N MET A 1 2.56 -80.48 10.90
CA MET A 1 2.97 -81.20 12.12
C MET A 1 3.24 -80.23 13.25
N LYS A 2 2.61 -80.51 14.42
CA LYS A 2 2.88 -80.04 15.80
C LYS A 2 2.90 -78.53 16.07
N LYS A 3 1.82 -77.95 16.55
CA LYS A 3 1.36 -77.64 17.93
C LYS A 3 2.49 -77.46 18.97
N ARG A 4 2.52 -76.32 19.60
CA ARG A 4 2.43 -76.24 21.08
C ARG A 4 2.04 -74.82 21.57
N LYS A 5 1.03 -74.85 22.44
CA LYS A 5 0.52 -73.81 23.28
C LYS A 5 1.44 -73.62 24.50
N SER A 6 1.53 -72.49 25.08
CA SER A 6 1.59 -72.34 26.55
C SER A 6 1.01 -71.05 27.03
N VAL A 7 0.19 -71.20 28.02
CA VAL A 7 -0.65 -70.36 28.81
C VAL A 7 0.12 -69.81 30.00
N GLY A 8 -0.24 -68.69 30.51
CA GLY A 8 -0.04 -68.23 31.89
C GLY A 8 0.71 -66.94 31.98
N LEU A 9 0.34 -65.89 32.65
CA LEU A 9 -0.28 -65.77 33.95
C LEU A 9 -0.74 -64.29 34.14
N LEU A 10 -1.94 -64.06 34.58
CA LEU A 10 -2.44 -62.77 35.10
C LEU A 10 -1.64 -62.40 36.35
N ALA A 11 -1.24 -61.13 36.44
CA ALA A 11 -0.98 -60.48 37.71
C ALA A 11 -1.54 -59.03 37.66
N THR A 12 -2.63 -58.89 38.36
CA THR A 12 -3.33 -57.64 38.62
C THR A 12 -2.52 -56.81 39.63
N ILE A 13 -2.08 -55.60 39.22
CA ILE A 13 -1.64 -54.60 40.17
C ILE A 13 -2.48 -53.36 39.94
N ILE A 14 -3.43 -53.14 40.81
CA ILE A 14 -4.19 -51.89 41.01
C ILE A 14 -3.25 -50.97 41.78
N LEU A 15 -2.80 -49.85 41.16
CA LEU A 15 -2.19 -48.78 41.91
C LEU A 15 -2.80 -47.45 41.47
N GLY A 16 -3.30 -46.77 42.47
CA GLY A 16 -4.22 -45.62 42.38
C GLY A 16 -3.70 -44.46 41.54
N LEU A 17 -4.58 -43.97 40.69
CA LEU A 17 -4.44 -42.69 39.97
C LEU A 17 -4.86 -41.57 40.89
N LEU A 18 -3.90 -40.89 41.55
CA LEU A 18 -4.12 -39.55 42.07
C LEU A 18 -4.17 -38.60 40.87
N MET A 19 -5.37 -38.16 40.53
CA MET A 19 -5.56 -36.99 39.63
C MET A 19 -5.08 -35.73 40.34
N THR A 20 -3.88 -35.28 40.01
CA THR A 20 -3.51 -33.88 40.23
C THR A 20 -4.15 -33.05 39.14
N MET A 21 -5.25 -32.38 39.46
CA MET A 21 -5.77 -31.27 38.64
C MET A 21 -4.73 -30.14 38.65
N THR A 22 -3.85 -30.14 37.69
CA THR A 22 -3.04 -28.98 37.38
C THR A 22 -3.96 -27.95 36.74
N ALA A 23 -4.36 -26.94 37.48
CA ALA A 23 -5.04 -25.78 36.95
C ALA A 23 -4.22 -25.22 35.80
N CYS A 24 -4.75 -25.26 34.58
CA CYS A 24 -4.24 -24.45 33.48
C CYS A 24 -4.41 -22.98 33.87
N SER A 25 -3.38 -22.41 34.51
CA SER A 25 -3.23 -20.96 34.55
C SER A 25 -3.05 -20.53 33.09
N GLY A 26 -4.02 -19.75 32.56
CA GLY A 26 -3.96 -19.19 31.26
C GLY A 26 -2.63 -18.45 31.09
N THR A 27 -1.80 -18.97 30.23
CA THR A 27 -0.63 -18.26 29.72
C THR A 27 -1.15 -17.04 28.98
N THR A 28 -1.20 -15.92 29.66
CA THR A 28 -1.23 -14.61 28.98
C THR A 28 0.00 -14.62 28.09
N ALA A 29 -0.22 -14.65 26.78
CA ALA A 29 0.87 -14.51 25.81
C ALA A 29 1.66 -13.26 26.21
N ASP A 30 2.90 -13.44 26.63
CA ASP A 30 3.79 -12.34 26.98
C ASP A 30 3.84 -11.39 25.77
N LYS A 31 3.56 -10.11 26.03
CA LYS A 31 3.73 -9.09 25.01
C LYS A 31 5.19 -9.14 24.54
N PRO A 32 5.44 -9.09 23.23
CA PRO A 32 6.82 -9.09 22.72
C PRO A 32 7.60 -7.97 23.39
N LYS A 33 8.69 -8.34 24.05
CA LYS A 33 9.60 -7.36 24.65
C LYS A 33 10.41 -6.70 23.56
N SER A 34 10.49 -5.36 23.57
CA SER A 34 11.42 -4.62 22.72
C SER A 34 12.84 -5.06 23.01
N ASP A 35 13.59 -5.39 21.96
CA ASP A 35 15.05 -5.51 22.03
C ASP A 35 15.74 -4.13 21.90
N GLY A 36 14.96 -3.10 21.52
CA GLY A 36 15.45 -1.74 21.28
C GLY A 36 16.40 -1.61 20.10
N LYS A 37 16.63 -2.70 19.35
CA LYS A 37 17.63 -2.78 18.28
C LYS A 37 17.05 -3.13 16.92
N THR A 38 15.80 -3.58 16.86
CA THR A 38 15.13 -3.95 15.62
C THR A 38 13.85 -3.15 15.43
N LEU A 39 13.64 -2.62 14.23
CA LEU A 39 12.39 -1.97 13.81
C LEU A 39 11.81 -2.74 12.62
N ASN A 40 10.59 -3.24 12.77
CA ASN A 40 9.92 -4.04 11.76
C ASN A 40 8.91 -3.21 10.98
N LEU A 41 9.10 -3.10 9.68
CA LEU A 41 8.23 -2.36 8.78
C LEU A 41 7.31 -3.30 8.00
N LEU A 42 6.05 -2.91 7.83
CA LEU A 42 5.14 -3.47 6.82
C LEU A 42 4.75 -2.33 5.88
N THR A 43 5.28 -2.35 4.66
CA THR A 43 5.27 -1.16 3.79
C THR A 43 5.16 -1.52 2.31
N TRP A 44 4.83 -0.52 1.48
CA TRP A 44 4.89 -0.63 0.02
C TRP A 44 6.33 -0.82 -0.46
N GLU A 45 6.47 -1.44 -1.64
CA GLU A 45 7.75 -1.50 -2.36
C GLU A 45 8.29 -0.08 -2.63
N GLY A 46 9.59 0.11 -2.45
CA GLY A 46 10.26 1.41 -2.58
C GLY A 46 10.28 2.27 -1.30
N TYR A 47 9.48 1.95 -0.26
CA TYR A 47 9.43 2.77 0.97
C TYR A 47 10.44 2.39 2.04
N ALA A 48 11.28 1.41 1.75
CA ALA A 48 12.37 0.99 2.62
C ALA A 48 13.65 0.73 1.81
N ASP A 49 13.94 1.59 0.84
CA ASP A 49 15.16 1.48 0.03
C ASP A 49 16.40 1.71 0.90
N PRO A 50 17.45 0.89 0.73
CA PRO A 50 18.72 1.02 1.45
C PRO A 50 19.35 2.42 1.35
N LYS A 51 19.09 3.18 0.29
CA LYS A 51 19.64 4.54 0.10
C LYS A 51 19.27 5.51 1.21
N PHE A 52 18.15 5.28 1.91
CA PHE A 52 17.79 6.11 3.07
C PHE A 52 17.64 5.30 4.36
N VAL A 53 17.30 4.01 4.31
CA VAL A 53 17.17 3.19 5.53
C VAL A 53 18.50 3.01 6.24
N LYS A 54 19.60 2.78 5.52
CA LYS A 54 20.95 2.62 6.12
C LYS A 54 21.36 3.81 6.98
N GLY A 55 21.06 5.03 6.55
CA GLY A 55 21.37 6.21 7.35
C GLY A 55 20.60 6.27 8.67
N PHE A 56 19.39 5.70 8.74
CA PHE A 56 18.67 5.53 10.01
C PHE A 56 19.32 4.45 10.89
N GLU A 57 19.65 3.29 10.31
CA GLU A 57 20.31 2.19 11.03
C GLU A 57 21.62 2.64 11.66
N GLU A 58 22.48 3.33 10.91
CA GLU A 58 23.75 3.88 11.36
C GLU A 58 23.57 4.94 12.46
N LYS A 59 22.62 5.86 12.27
CA LYS A 59 22.36 6.95 13.21
C LYS A 59 21.88 6.47 14.57
N TYR A 60 21.08 5.40 14.61
CA TYR A 60 20.44 4.94 15.85
C TYR A 60 20.99 3.60 16.35
N GLY A 61 21.93 2.96 15.64
CA GLY A 61 22.53 1.67 16.01
C GLY A 61 21.51 0.52 16.01
N VAL A 62 20.57 0.54 15.06
CA VAL A 62 19.45 -0.41 14.97
C VAL A 62 19.42 -1.10 13.62
N LYS A 63 18.68 -2.20 13.53
CA LYS A 63 18.37 -2.89 12.28
C LYS A 63 16.92 -2.63 11.86
N VAL A 64 16.69 -2.36 10.59
CA VAL A 64 15.35 -2.27 9.99
C VAL A 64 15.07 -3.55 9.21
N THR A 65 13.98 -4.24 9.54
CA THR A 65 13.47 -5.40 8.81
C THR A 65 12.22 -4.99 8.04
N VAL A 66 12.06 -5.48 6.83
CA VAL A 66 11.00 -5.03 5.94
C VAL A 66 10.19 -6.22 5.43
N THR A 67 8.88 -6.08 5.53
CA THR A 67 7.91 -6.92 4.81
C THR A 67 7.14 -6.02 3.87
N TYR A 68 7.05 -6.42 2.61
CA TYR A 68 6.27 -5.71 1.61
C TYR A 68 4.85 -6.28 1.52
N PHE A 69 3.92 -5.45 1.05
CA PHE A 69 2.57 -5.84 0.67
C PHE A 69 2.21 -5.20 -0.67
N GLY A 70 1.29 -5.83 -1.40
CA GLY A 70 0.89 -5.42 -2.75
C GLY A 70 -0.49 -4.74 -2.81
N SER A 71 -1.28 -4.76 -1.73
CA SER A 71 -2.59 -4.09 -1.68
C SER A 71 -2.96 -3.68 -0.25
N SER A 72 -3.86 -2.69 -0.12
CA SER A 72 -4.40 -2.27 1.18
C SER A 72 -5.10 -3.42 1.93
N ASP A 73 -5.76 -4.33 1.20
CA ASP A 73 -6.40 -5.51 1.79
C ASP A 73 -5.39 -6.51 2.35
N GLU A 74 -4.26 -6.69 1.67
CA GLU A 74 -3.16 -7.52 2.16
C GLU A 74 -2.58 -6.96 3.46
N LEU A 75 -2.35 -5.64 3.54
CA LEU A 75 -1.90 -4.97 4.76
C LEU A 75 -2.88 -5.24 5.92
N VAL A 76 -4.17 -5.01 5.71
CA VAL A 76 -5.20 -5.23 6.74
C VAL A 76 -5.25 -6.69 7.15
N SER A 77 -5.18 -7.62 6.21
CA SER A 77 -5.18 -9.06 6.49
C SER A 77 -3.97 -9.49 7.30
N LYS A 78 -2.77 -9.00 6.96
CA LYS A 78 -1.54 -9.27 7.72
C LYS A 78 -1.63 -8.76 9.16
N LEU A 79 -2.18 -7.56 9.38
CA LEU A 79 -2.36 -7.02 10.72
C LEU A 79 -3.36 -7.82 11.57
N LYS A 80 -4.49 -8.20 10.99
CA LYS A 80 -5.53 -8.98 11.68
C LYS A 80 -5.11 -10.43 11.92
N GLY A 81 -4.35 -11.01 11.01
CA GLY A 81 -3.85 -12.39 11.08
C GLY A 81 -2.71 -12.63 12.09
N GLY A 82 -2.52 -11.72 13.05
CA GLY A 82 -1.47 -11.83 14.10
C GLY A 82 -0.25 -10.96 13.83
N GLY A 83 -0.14 -10.31 12.68
CA GLY A 83 0.95 -9.39 12.35
C GLY A 83 1.00 -8.13 13.20
N GLY A 84 -0.09 -7.82 13.93
CA GLY A 84 -0.10 -6.75 14.92
C GLY A 84 0.95 -6.89 16.01
N ASN A 85 1.49 -8.08 16.25
CA ASN A 85 2.57 -8.31 17.21
C ASN A 85 3.96 -8.40 16.57
N VAL A 86 4.05 -8.30 15.24
CA VAL A 86 5.28 -8.46 14.47
C VAL A 86 5.80 -7.11 13.97
N TYR A 87 4.91 -6.23 13.55
CA TYR A 87 5.27 -4.96 12.91
C TYR A 87 5.22 -3.78 13.87
N ASP A 88 6.13 -2.82 13.67
CA ASP A 88 6.21 -1.58 14.43
C ASP A 88 5.61 -0.41 13.66
N VAL A 89 6.01 -0.25 12.38
CA VAL A 89 5.54 0.82 11.50
C VAL A 89 4.91 0.21 10.26
N ILE A 90 3.80 0.80 9.86
CA ILE A 90 3.07 0.45 8.64
C ILE A 90 2.84 1.68 7.78
N SER A 91 2.67 1.48 6.47
CA SER A 91 2.44 2.57 5.52
C SER A 91 1.12 2.43 4.73
N PRO A 92 -0.06 2.50 5.39
CA PRO A 92 -1.33 2.40 4.69
C PRO A 92 -1.62 3.62 3.82
N SER A 93 -2.36 3.39 2.75
CA SER A 93 -2.97 4.45 1.93
C SER A 93 -4.26 4.99 2.54
N SER A 94 -4.72 6.11 1.99
CA SER A 94 -5.89 6.86 2.51
C SER A 94 -7.20 6.06 2.51
N ASP A 95 -7.32 5.02 1.72
CA ASP A 95 -8.50 4.16 1.62
C ASP A 95 -8.72 3.25 2.84
N VAL A 96 -7.66 2.97 3.62
CA VAL A 96 -7.74 2.12 4.82
C VAL A 96 -7.20 2.78 6.10
N ALA A 97 -6.50 3.91 6.00
CA ALA A 97 -5.91 4.57 7.17
C ALA A 97 -6.95 4.93 8.25
N GLY A 98 -8.09 5.48 7.84
CA GLY A 98 -9.21 5.80 8.75
C GLY A 98 -9.81 4.56 9.43
N TYR A 99 -9.96 3.49 8.68
CA TYR A 99 -10.40 2.19 9.19
C TYR A 99 -9.46 1.67 10.30
N LEU A 100 -8.14 1.71 10.08
CA LEU A 100 -7.16 1.25 11.07
C LEU A 100 -7.23 2.05 12.39
N VAL A 101 -7.50 3.36 12.31
CA VAL A 101 -7.70 4.22 13.48
C VAL A 101 -9.00 3.86 14.22
N ARG A 102 -10.08 3.65 13.48
CA ARG A 102 -11.39 3.31 14.04
C ARG A 102 -11.38 1.97 14.77
N GLU A 103 -10.76 0.97 14.16
CA GLU A 103 -10.61 -0.39 14.72
C GLU A 103 -9.56 -0.47 15.84
N GLY A 104 -8.84 0.62 16.12
CA GLY A 104 -7.83 0.64 17.18
C GLY A 104 -6.62 -0.25 16.92
N LEU A 105 -6.29 -0.48 15.66
CA LEU A 105 -5.13 -1.29 15.24
C LEU A 105 -3.82 -0.51 15.28
N VAL A 106 -3.90 0.82 15.40
CA VAL A 106 -2.76 1.74 15.43
C VAL A 106 -2.74 2.58 16.70
N ALA A 107 -1.56 3.08 17.07
CA ALA A 107 -1.34 3.93 18.24
C ALA A 107 -1.28 5.41 17.83
N PRO A 108 -1.66 6.34 18.72
CA PRO A 108 -1.39 7.76 18.50
C PRO A 108 0.12 8.02 18.52
N ILE A 109 0.56 8.96 17.72
CA ILE A 109 1.96 9.39 17.57
C ILE A 109 2.20 10.59 18.48
N ASN A 110 3.28 10.54 19.28
CA ASN A 110 3.73 11.68 20.04
C ASN A 110 4.52 12.64 19.14
N LEU A 111 3.87 13.72 18.69
CA LEU A 111 4.48 14.69 17.78
C LEU A 111 5.69 15.42 18.38
N ASN A 112 5.90 15.41 19.68
CA ASN A 112 7.15 15.93 20.30
C ASN A 112 8.38 15.13 19.85
N ASN A 113 8.21 13.83 19.55
CA ASN A 113 9.25 12.96 19.03
C ASN A 113 9.35 13.02 17.49
N VAL A 114 8.45 13.75 16.84
CA VAL A 114 8.38 13.91 15.37
C VAL A 114 8.42 15.39 14.98
N PRO A 115 9.48 16.16 15.36
CA PRO A 115 9.56 17.61 15.14
C PRO A 115 9.48 18.01 13.65
N ASN A 116 9.87 17.15 12.72
CA ASN A 116 9.76 17.41 11.28
C ASN A 116 8.30 17.42 10.77
N TYR A 117 7.32 16.95 11.57
CA TYR A 117 5.90 17.02 11.22
C TYR A 117 5.42 18.45 10.90
N LYS A 118 5.97 19.46 11.58
CA LYS A 118 5.65 20.88 11.33
C LYS A 118 5.98 21.34 9.90
N ASN A 119 6.97 20.70 9.26
CA ASN A 119 7.47 21.04 7.93
C ASN A 119 6.67 20.43 6.78
N LEU A 120 5.74 19.51 7.09
CA LEU A 120 4.91 18.85 6.09
C LEU A 120 3.87 19.83 5.51
N ALA A 121 3.45 19.56 4.28
CA ALA A 121 2.43 20.33 3.59
C ALA A 121 1.12 20.36 4.39
N GLU A 122 0.57 21.56 4.64
CA GLU A 122 -0.63 21.74 5.45
C GLU A 122 -1.83 20.93 4.93
N LYS A 123 -2.01 20.90 3.60
CA LYS A 123 -3.09 20.14 2.97
C LYS A 123 -3.04 18.65 3.35
N LEU A 124 -1.85 18.06 3.44
CA LEU A 124 -1.66 16.65 3.82
C LEU A 124 -1.83 16.43 5.32
N LYS A 125 -1.40 17.40 6.16
CA LYS A 125 -1.59 17.32 7.63
C LYS A 125 -3.03 17.46 8.06
N ASN A 126 -3.84 18.21 7.30
CA ASN A 126 -5.21 18.57 7.66
C ASN A 126 -6.26 17.54 7.25
N MET A 127 -5.86 16.38 6.79
CA MET A 127 -6.77 15.26 6.53
C MET A 127 -7.25 14.64 7.86
N ASN A 128 -8.57 14.49 7.99
CA ASN A 128 -9.19 14.10 9.25
C ASN A 128 -9.25 12.57 9.47
N ASP A 129 -9.01 11.77 8.44
CA ASP A 129 -9.07 10.31 8.47
C ASP A 129 -8.11 9.66 9.49
N VAL A 130 -6.97 10.32 9.79
CA VAL A 130 -5.97 9.85 10.75
C VAL A 130 -5.95 10.65 12.05
N LYS A 131 -7.01 11.41 12.36
CA LYS A 131 -7.14 12.19 13.59
C LYS A 131 -8.33 11.69 14.41
N LYS A 132 -8.13 11.46 15.71
CA LYS A 132 -9.18 11.04 16.63
C LYS A 132 -8.90 11.58 18.04
N GLY A 133 -9.90 12.28 18.64
CA GLY A 133 -9.77 12.80 19.99
C GLY A 133 -8.58 13.75 20.18
N GLY A 134 -8.31 14.63 19.23
CA GLY A 134 -7.19 15.57 19.26
C GLY A 134 -5.80 14.94 19.05
N LYS A 135 -5.74 13.63 18.80
CA LYS A 135 -4.49 12.89 18.57
C LYS A 135 -4.30 12.58 17.09
N VAL A 136 -3.03 12.54 16.65
CA VAL A 136 -2.62 12.15 15.29
C VAL A 136 -2.18 10.69 15.32
N TYR A 137 -2.66 9.89 14.38
CA TYR A 137 -2.37 8.45 14.24
C TYR A 137 -1.58 8.11 12.99
N GLY A 138 -1.51 9.03 12.02
CA GLY A 138 -0.78 8.85 10.78
C GLY A 138 -0.05 10.11 10.36
N VAL A 139 1.20 9.97 9.95
CA VAL A 139 2.04 11.05 9.43
C VAL A 139 2.13 10.92 7.92
N PRO A 140 1.71 11.93 7.13
CA PRO A 140 1.86 11.90 5.68
C PRO A 140 3.31 11.65 5.27
N PHE A 141 3.51 10.77 4.31
CA PHE A 141 4.84 10.38 3.84
C PHE A 141 5.04 10.70 2.35
N THR A 142 4.25 10.07 1.51
CA THR A 142 4.27 10.26 0.05
C THR A 142 2.85 10.31 -0.49
N TRP A 143 2.73 10.73 -1.74
CA TRP A 143 1.47 10.76 -2.48
C TRP A 143 1.72 10.63 -3.98
N GLY A 144 0.73 10.20 -4.71
CA GLY A 144 0.86 10.07 -6.15
C GLY A 144 -0.44 9.71 -6.85
N PRO A 145 -0.42 9.74 -8.19
CA PRO A 145 -1.53 9.34 -9.03
C PRO A 145 -1.49 7.84 -9.38
N ASP A 146 -2.64 7.28 -9.71
CA ASP A 146 -2.77 6.09 -10.54
C ASP A 146 -2.83 6.54 -12.00
N SER A 147 -1.66 6.61 -12.62
CA SER A 147 -1.52 7.17 -13.97
C SER A 147 -1.85 6.16 -15.07
N LEU A 148 -2.28 6.66 -16.22
CA LEU A 148 -2.18 5.93 -17.46
C LEU A 148 -0.73 5.97 -17.94
N ILE A 149 -0.06 4.82 -17.88
CA ILE A 149 1.31 4.65 -18.35
C ILE A 149 1.29 4.02 -19.75
N TYR A 150 2.09 4.57 -20.66
CA TYR A 150 2.21 4.03 -22.01
C TYR A 150 3.67 4.04 -22.50
N ASP A 151 3.99 3.10 -23.38
CA ASP A 151 5.27 3.03 -24.07
C ASP A 151 5.26 3.99 -25.27
N ALA A 152 5.98 5.10 -25.17
CA ALA A 152 6.05 6.13 -26.21
C ALA A 152 6.86 5.68 -27.45
N ASP A 153 7.57 4.58 -27.39
CA ASP A 153 8.22 3.98 -28.58
C ASP A 153 7.20 3.25 -29.46
N VAL A 154 6.11 2.78 -28.88
CA VAL A 154 5.01 2.08 -29.56
C VAL A 154 3.84 3.01 -29.85
N ILE A 155 3.41 3.82 -28.87
CA ILE A 155 2.26 4.72 -28.95
C ILE A 155 2.78 6.14 -29.14
N LYS A 156 2.82 6.59 -30.40
CA LYS A 156 3.44 7.89 -30.75
C LYS A 156 2.60 9.10 -30.39
N THR A 157 1.28 8.95 -30.32
CA THR A 157 0.36 10.01 -29.90
C THR A 157 -0.03 9.76 -28.45
N PRO A 158 0.25 10.66 -27.51
CA PRO A 158 -0.14 10.50 -26.10
C PRO A 158 -1.63 10.21 -25.97
N PRO A 159 -2.03 9.15 -25.25
CA PRO A 159 -3.44 8.87 -24.98
C PRO A 159 -4.08 10.00 -24.17
N ASN A 160 -5.33 10.32 -24.45
CA ASN A 160 -6.08 11.34 -23.70
C ASN A 160 -7.33 10.76 -23.00
N SER A 161 -7.50 9.45 -23.00
CA SER A 161 -8.67 8.77 -22.44
C SER A 161 -8.33 7.34 -22.04
N TRP A 162 -8.89 6.88 -20.94
CA TRP A 162 -8.85 5.47 -20.52
C TRP A 162 -9.42 4.51 -21.56
N LYS A 163 -10.25 4.99 -22.50
CA LYS A 163 -10.82 4.18 -23.59
C LYS A 163 -9.78 3.49 -24.46
N ILE A 164 -8.53 3.96 -24.47
CA ILE A 164 -7.43 3.30 -25.20
C ILE A 164 -7.22 1.86 -24.73
N PHE A 165 -7.56 1.53 -23.48
CA PHE A 165 -7.43 0.16 -22.97
C PHE A 165 -8.35 -0.84 -23.67
N TRP A 166 -9.48 -0.39 -24.24
CA TRP A 166 -10.42 -1.21 -25.02
C TRP A 166 -10.08 -1.24 -26.52
N ASP A 167 -9.04 -0.54 -26.99
CA ASP A 167 -8.66 -0.58 -28.41
C ASP A 167 -8.13 -1.98 -28.77
N PRO A 168 -8.78 -2.69 -29.73
CA PRO A 168 -8.37 -4.04 -30.14
C PRO A 168 -6.93 -4.14 -30.61
N LYS A 169 -6.30 -3.04 -31.04
CA LYS A 169 -4.90 -2.94 -31.41
C LYS A 169 -3.95 -3.38 -30.30
N TYR A 170 -4.39 -3.21 -29.03
CA TYR A 170 -3.57 -3.52 -27.85
C TYR A 170 -4.02 -4.79 -27.14
N LYS A 171 -4.70 -5.72 -27.85
CA LYS A 171 -5.11 -7.00 -27.30
C LYS A 171 -3.94 -7.75 -26.67
N GLY A 172 -4.07 -8.13 -25.40
CA GLY A 172 -3.04 -8.79 -24.60
C GLY A 172 -1.80 -7.92 -24.34
N LYS A 173 -1.93 -6.58 -24.41
CA LYS A 173 -0.84 -5.60 -24.20
C LYS A 173 -1.16 -4.56 -23.12
N VAL A 174 -2.26 -4.73 -22.39
CA VAL A 174 -2.67 -3.88 -21.27
C VAL A 174 -2.37 -4.59 -19.96
N SER A 175 -1.99 -3.85 -18.93
CA SER A 175 -1.88 -4.38 -17.57
C SER A 175 -2.59 -3.47 -16.57
N LEU A 176 -3.28 -4.08 -15.62
CA LEU A 176 -3.97 -3.39 -14.54
C LEU A 176 -3.40 -3.88 -13.20
N TRP A 177 -3.52 -3.07 -12.16
CA TRP A 177 -3.19 -3.50 -10.83
C TRP A 177 -4.22 -4.52 -10.30
N ASP A 178 -3.79 -5.53 -9.54
CA ASP A 178 -4.68 -6.51 -8.90
C ASP A 178 -5.33 -5.90 -7.66
N ASP A 179 -6.18 -4.90 -7.85
CA ASP A 179 -6.80 -4.12 -6.79
C ASP A 179 -8.18 -3.60 -7.20
N ILE A 180 -9.03 -3.32 -6.21
CA ILE A 180 -10.37 -2.75 -6.39
C ILE A 180 -10.35 -1.34 -7.01
N SER A 181 -9.22 -0.66 -7.05
CA SER A 181 -9.07 0.66 -7.68
C SER A 181 -9.42 0.68 -9.17
N ASN A 182 -9.39 -0.48 -9.83
CA ASN A 182 -9.92 -0.60 -11.19
C ASN A 182 -11.43 -0.28 -11.28
N ILE A 183 -12.18 -0.51 -10.19
CA ILE A 183 -13.60 -0.13 -10.11
C ILE A 183 -13.73 1.39 -10.07
N TYR A 184 -12.83 2.09 -9.34
CA TYR A 184 -12.79 3.56 -9.30
C TYR A 184 -12.50 4.15 -10.68
N LEU A 185 -11.55 3.55 -11.43
CA LEU A 185 -11.27 3.95 -12.82
C LEU A 185 -12.53 3.88 -13.68
N ILE A 186 -13.27 2.78 -13.59
CA ILE A 186 -14.54 2.67 -14.34
C ILE A 186 -15.56 3.70 -13.85
N GLY A 187 -15.64 3.94 -12.55
CA GLY A 187 -16.50 4.99 -11.99
C GLY A 187 -16.19 6.38 -12.55
N GLN A 188 -14.91 6.72 -12.70
CA GLN A 188 -14.49 7.96 -13.37
C GLN A 188 -14.90 7.98 -14.85
N MET A 189 -14.74 6.88 -15.57
CA MET A 189 -15.19 6.76 -16.96
C MET A 189 -16.73 6.91 -17.10
N MET A 190 -17.48 6.53 -16.06
CA MET A 190 -18.92 6.76 -15.94
C MET A 190 -19.25 8.21 -15.51
N GLY A 191 -18.24 8.98 -15.09
CA GLY A 191 -18.39 10.36 -14.64
C GLY A 191 -19.04 10.50 -13.26
N LEU A 192 -18.92 9.50 -12.40
CA LEU A 192 -19.54 9.49 -11.08
C LEU A 192 -18.94 10.53 -10.14
N ASP A 193 -17.66 10.84 -10.29
CA ASP A 193 -16.92 11.76 -9.43
C ASP A 193 -16.99 13.25 -9.85
N LYS A 194 -17.70 13.57 -10.94
CA LYS A 194 -17.75 14.94 -11.47
C LYS A 194 -18.36 15.95 -10.50
N ASN A 195 -19.39 15.54 -9.76
CA ASN A 195 -20.09 16.41 -8.81
C ASN A 195 -19.79 16.03 -7.35
N ASP A 196 -19.39 14.80 -7.10
CA ASP A 196 -19.06 14.27 -5.78
C ASP A 196 -17.86 13.31 -5.87
N PRO A 197 -16.65 13.75 -5.51
CA PRO A 197 -15.48 12.89 -5.51
C PRO A 197 -15.64 11.60 -4.69
N SER A 198 -16.52 11.60 -3.67
CA SER A 198 -16.74 10.42 -2.81
C SER A 198 -17.60 9.33 -3.48
N ALA A 199 -18.25 9.64 -4.60
CA ALA A 199 -19.12 8.70 -5.29
C ALA A 199 -18.38 7.45 -5.80
N LEU A 200 -17.07 7.53 -6.08
CA LEU A 200 -16.26 6.37 -6.46
C LEU A 200 -16.11 5.34 -5.34
N TYR A 201 -16.18 5.78 -4.09
CA TYR A 201 -15.95 4.97 -2.88
C TYR A 201 -17.26 4.56 -2.20
N ASN A 202 -18.40 4.87 -2.84
CA ASN A 202 -19.75 4.58 -2.32
C ASN A 202 -20.72 4.31 -3.49
N MET A 203 -20.32 3.48 -4.45
CA MET A 203 -21.13 3.13 -5.60
C MET A 203 -22.34 2.28 -5.18
N SER A 204 -23.48 2.51 -5.82
CA SER A 204 -24.66 1.63 -5.71
C SER A 204 -24.39 0.26 -6.36
N ASP A 205 -25.22 -0.73 -5.98
CA ASP A 205 -25.11 -2.07 -6.57
C ASP A 205 -25.23 -2.04 -8.11
N ALA A 206 -26.12 -1.21 -8.66
CA ALA A 206 -26.26 -1.04 -10.11
C ALA A 206 -24.97 -0.46 -10.75
N GLN A 207 -24.33 0.51 -10.11
CA GLN A 207 -23.05 1.09 -10.59
C GLN A 207 -21.91 0.09 -10.52
N LEU A 208 -21.85 -0.72 -9.43
CA LEU A 208 -20.86 -1.79 -9.28
C LEU A 208 -21.04 -2.88 -10.37
N GLN A 209 -22.28 -3.28 -10.67
CA GLN A 209 -22.54 -4.24 -11.74
C GLN A 209 -22.17 -3.69 -13.13
N GLU A 210 -22.41 -2.41 -13.40
CA GLU A 210 -21.96 -1.79 -14.66
C GLU A 210 -20.42 -1.71 -14.73
N ALA A 211 -19.75 -1.38 -13.61
CA ALA A 211 -18.29 -1.40 -13.54
C ALA A 211 -17.73 -2.81 -13.79
N LYS A 212 -18.30 -3.83 -13.15
CA LYS A 212 -17.97 -5.24 -13.39
C LYS A 212 -18.07 -5.61 -14.88
N LYS A 213 -19.18 -5.28 -15.51
CA LYS A 213 -19.40 -5.55 -16.93
C LYS A 213 -18.31 -4.96 -17.80
N LYS A 214 -17.97 -3.67 -17.60
CA LYS A 214 -16.90 -2.99 -18.33
C LYS A 214 -15.53 -3.60 -18.11
N LEU A 215 -15.22 -4.03 -16.88
CA LEU A 215 -13.96 -4.70 -16.56
C LEU A 215 -13.88 -6.09 -17.22
N ILE A 216 -14.99 -6.84 -17.29
CA ILE A 216 -15.04 -8.12 -18.01
C ILE A 216 -14.84 -7.89 -19.51
N GLU A 217 -15.47 -6.85 -20.10
CA GLU A 217 -15.26 -6.47 -21.50
C GLU A 217 -13.79 -6.10 -21.79
N LEU A 218 -13.05 -5.60 -20.78
CA LEU A 218 -11.63 -5.26 -20.91
C LEU A 218 -10.71 -6.47 -20.87
N LYS A 219 -11.09 -7.59 -20.24
CA LYS A 219 -10.22 -8.75 -20.03
C LYS A 219 -9.46 -9.25 -21.27
N PRO A 220 -10.04 -9.31 -22.48
CA PRO A 220 -9.31 -9.74 -23.67
C PRO A 220 -8.08 -8.88 -24.01
N GLN A 221 -8.04 -7.64 -23.51
CA GLN A 221 -6.91 -6.73 -23.68
C GLN A 221 -5.82 -6.94 -22.63
N VAL A 222 -6.20 -7.49 -21.46
CA VAL A 222 -5.31 -7.59 -20.29
C VAL A 222 -4.34 -8.76 -20.46
N ARG A 223 -3.04 -8.47 -20.38
CA ARG A 223 -1.96 -9.45 -20.33
C ARG A 223 -1.84 -10.08 -18.94
N LYS A 224 -1.92 -9.23 -17.91
CA LYS A 224 -1.77 -9.65 -16.50
C LYS A 224 -2.35 -8.58 -15.59
N TYR A 225 -2.90 -9.01 -14.46
CA TYR A 225 -3.11 -8.17 -13.29
C TYR A 225 -1.81 -8.25 -12.45
N TRP A 226 -1.10 -7.13 -12.31
CA TRP A 226 0.15 -7.08 -11.57
C TRP A 226 -0.12 -6.84 -10.07
N ALA A 227 0.64 -7.50 -9.21
CA ALA A 227 0.50 -7.40 -7.75
C ALA A 227 1.56 -6.49 -7.10
N THR A 228 2.76 -6.39 -7.70
CA THR A 228 3.86 -5.56 -7.19
C THR A 228 4.40 -4.64 -8.26
N ALA A 229 5.00 -3.51 -7.86
CA ALA A 229 5.63 -2.59 -8.81
C ALA A 229 6.73 -3.29 -9.63
N GLY A 230 7.49 -4.20 -9.03
CA GLY A 230 8.48 -5.01 -9.71
C GLY A 230 7.90 -5.82 -10.85
N GLU A 231 6.74 -6.47 -10.65
CA GLU A 231 6.05 -7.20 -11.73
C GLU A 231 5.66 -6.29 -12.91
N LEU A 232 5.15 -5.09 -12.63
CA LEU A 232 4.80 -4.15 -13.70
C LEU A 232 6.05 -3.66 -14.43
N ASN A 233 7.15 -3.42 -13.70
CA ASN A 233 8.44 -3.05 -14.29
C ASN A 233 8.94 -4.14 -15.24
N ASP A 234 8.83 -5.42 -14.85
CA ASP A 234 9.24 -6.56 -15.69
C ASP A 234 8.37 -6.67 -16.95
N LEU A 235 7.05 -6.50 -16.84
CA LEU A 235 6.13 -6.54 -17.97
C LEU A 235 6.48 -5.48 -19.03
N PHE A 236 6.82 -4.26 -18.62
CA PHE A 236 7.26 -3.22 -19.55
C PHE A 236 8.68 -3.47 -20.09
N SER A 237 9.61 -3.85 -19.23
CA SER A 237 11.01 -4.13 -19.62
C SER A 237 11.09 -5.23 -20.68
N ASN A 238 10.29 -6.29 -20.51
CA ASN A 238 10.17 -7.42 -21.42
C ASN A 238 9.29 -7.14 -22.65
N LYS A 239 8.72 -5.93 -22.79
CA LYS A 239 7.79 -5.54 -23.88
C LYS A 239 6.54 -6.41 -23.94
N GLU A 240 6.14 -6.99 -22.82
CA GLU A 240 4.91 -7.78 -22.73
C GLU A 240 3.68 -6.89 -22.78
N VAL A 241 3.78 -5.69 -22.22
CA VAL A 241 2.71 -4.68 -22.23
C VAL A 241 3.19 -3.35 -22.81
N VAL A 242 2.25 -2.53 -23.27
CA VAL A 242 2.50 -1.17 -23.80
C VAL A 242 1.61 -0.12 -23.14
N LEU A 243 0.63 -0.56 -22.36
CA LEU A 243 -0.32 0.27 -21.62
C LEU A 243 -0.53 -0.32 -20.22
N ALA A 244 -0.60 0.53 -19.20
CA ALA A 244 -1.00 0.09 -17.85
C ALA A 244 -1.63 1.21 -17.04
N VAL A 245 -2.41 0.83 -16.03
CA VAL A 245 -2.56 1.64 -14.81
C VAL A 245 -1.33 1.39 -13.95
N GLY A 246 -0.71 2.45 -13.46
CA GLY A 246 0.47 2.27 -12.60
C GLY A 246 0.92 3.56 -11.92
N TRP A 247 2.00 3.45 -11.19
CA TRP A 247 2.55 4.53 -10.37
C TRP A 247 3.80 5.13 -11.00
N PRO A 248 4.16 6.39 -10.68
CA PRO A 248 5.37 7.06 -11.17
C PRO A 248 6.67 6.27 -10.95
N LEU A 249 6.70 5.35 -9.99
CA LEU A 249 7.84 4.45 -9.74
C LEU A 249 8.17 3.59 -10.98
N THR A 250 7.16 3.13 -11.72
CA THR A 250 7.37 2.29 -12.91
C THR A 250 8.09 3.02 -14.04
N PRO A 251 7.62 4.16 -14.58
CA PRO A 251 8.41 4.87 -15.59
C PRO A 251 9.76 5.34 -15.04
N LYS A 252 9.86 5.69 -13.76
CA LYS A 252 11.15 6.03 -13.14
C LYS A 252 12.16 4.89 -13.20
N ALA A 253 11.76 3.68 -12.84
CA ALA A 253 12.62 2.51 -12.81
C ALA A 253 12.94 2.00 -14.24
N VAL A 254 11.92 1.86 -15.07
CA VAL A 254 12.01 1.22 -16.39
C VAL A 254 12.74 2.12 -17.41
N ASN A 255 12.54 3.45 -17.34
CA ASN A 255 13.27 4.38 -18.22
C ASN A 255 14.75 4.45 -17.89
N ALA A 256 15.17 4.16 -16.67
CA ALA A 256 16.59 4.03 -16.31
C ALA A 256 17.29 2.89 -17.06
N SER A 257 16.52 1.90 -17.58
CA SER A 257 16.99 0.80 -18.41
C SER A 257 16.86 1.06 -19.91
N GLY A 258 16.62 2.32 -20.32
CA GLY A 258 16.57 2.72 -21.73
C GLY A 258 15.21 2.56 -22.40
N ARG A 259 14.12 2.34 -21.66
CA ARG A 259 12.75 2.40 -22.19
C ARG A 259 12.26 3.86 -22.22
N ASN A 260 11.14 4.10 -22.86
CA ASN A 260 10.56 5.43 -22.99
C ASN A 260 9.08 5.43 -22.55
N LEU A 261 8.85 5.10 -21.28
CA LEU A 261 7.52 5.16 -20.69
C LEU A 261 7.15 6.60 -20.36
N LYS A 262 5.90 6.94 -20.58
CA LYS A 262 5.31 8.24 -20.23
C LYS A 262 4.04 8.01 -19.43
N GLU A 263 3.69 9.03 -18.63
CA GLU A 263 2.44 9.10 -17.88
C GLU A 263 1.57 10.21 -18.45
N VAL A 264 0.27 9.98 -18.42
CA VAL A 264 -0.73 11.00 -18.78
C VAL A 264 -1.91 10.95 -17.82
N ILE A 265 -2.55 12.09 -17.67
CA ILE A 265 -3.85 12.23 -17.02
C ILE A 265 -4.92 12.20 -18.13
N PRO A 266 -5.74 11.12 -18.20
CA PRO A 266 -6.85 11.06 -19.15
C PRO A 266 -7.91 12.13 -18.85
N LYS A 267 -8.71 12.48 -19.84
CA LYS A 267 -9.77 13.49 -19.72
C LYS A 267 -10.88 13.13 -18.72
N GLU A 268 -11.02 11.84 -18.44
CA GLU A 268 -11.96 11.34 -17.43
C GLU A 268 -11.46 11.60 -16.00
N GLY A 269 -10.18 11.91 -15.83
CA GLY A 269 -9.51 12.08 -14.53
C GLY A 269 -8.68 10.87 -14.13
N ILE A 270 -8.04 11.00 -12.98
CA ILE A 270 -7.27 9.94 -12.33
C ILE A 270 -7.61 9.88 -10.84
N THR A 271 -7.52 8.70 -10.26
CA THR A 271 -7.44 8.54 -8.81
C THR A 271 -5.99 8.65 -8.35
N GLY A 272 -5.81 8.68 -7.05
CA GLY A 272 -4.48 8.67 -6.46
C GLY A 272 -4.54 8.44 -4.96
N TRP A 273 -3.40 8.28 -4.38
CA TRP A 273 -3.23 7.87 -3.00
C TRP A 273 -2.40 8.87 -2.20
N ILE A 274 -2.60 8.87 -0.89
CA ILE A 274 -1.75 9.52 0.09
C ILE A 274 -1.40 8.48 1.12
N ASP A 275 -0.12 8.14 1.21
CA ASP A 275 0.36 7.16 2.16
C ASP A 275 0.82 7.82 3.44
N ARG A 276 0.57 7.13 4.53
CA ARG A 276 0.89 7.59 5.88
C ARG A 276 1.75 6.58 6.59
N LEU A 277 2.65 7.06 7.41
CA LEU A 277 3.36 6.22 8.37
C LEU A 277 2.55 6.17 9.65
N MET A 278 2.20 4.97 10.09
CA MET A 278 1.44 4.72 11.30
C MET A 278 2.15 3.71 12.19
N ILE A 279 1.95 3.80 13.49
CA ILE A 279 2.55 2.90 14.48
C ILE A 279 1.53 1.85 14.88
N VAL A 280 1.90 0.58 14.79
CA VAL A 280 1.03 -0.53 15.21
C VAL A 280 0.74 -0.44 16.69
N LYS A 281 -0.52 -0.67 17.09
CA LYS A 281 -1.00 -0.50 18.48
C LYS A 281 -0.19 -1.28 19.51
N SER A 282 0.15 -2.52 19.21
CA SER A 282 0.86 -3.46 20.06
C SER A 282 2.38 -3.33 19.99
N SER A 283 2.93 -2.50 19.07
CA SER A 283 4.36 -2.33 18.94
C SER A 283 5.02 -2.00 20.30
N PRO A 284 6.05 -2.75 20.71
CA PRO A 284 6.86 -2.42 21.87
C PRO A 284 7.88 -1.31 21.59
N ASN A 285 8.11 -0.97 20.30
CA ASN A 285 9.18 -0.07 19.83
C ASN A 285 8.65 1.32 19.45
N LYS A 286 7.58 1.84 20.09
CA LYS A 286 6.88 3.07 19.66
C LYS A 286 7.80 4.28 19.57
N GLU A 287 8.71 4.49 20.53
CA GLU A 287 9.64 5.61 20.49
C GLU A 287 10.63 5.49 19.32
N LEU A 288 11.12 4.28 19.03
CA LEU A 288 11.98 4.01 17.88
C LEU A 288 11.22 4.22 16.57
N ALA A 289 9.94 3.82 16.53
CA ALA A 289 9.05 4.06 15.40
C ALA A 289 8.83 5.56 15.16
N GLU A 290 8.64 6.37 16.21
CA GLU A 290 8.52 7.83 16.09
C GLU A 290 9.83 8.46 15.58
N LYS A 291 10.99 7.98 16.04
CA LYS A 291 12.30 8.41 15.52
C LYS A 291 12.46 8.07 14.02
N TYR A 292 12.00 6.87 13.61
CA TYR A 292 12.01 6.47 12.20
C TYR A 292 11.10 7.38 11.35
N ILE A 293 9.86 7.60 11.80
CA ILE A 293 8.92 8.51 11.14
C ILE A 293 9.53 9.89 11.00
N ASN A 294 10.09 10.44 12.08
CA ASN A 294 10.75 11.76 12.03
C ASN A 294 11.93 11.80 11.05
N TYR A 295 12.68 10.73 10.97
CA TYR A 295 13.85 10.63 10.08
C TYR A 295 13.42 10.59 8.62
N VAL A 296 12.45 9.75 8.25
CA VAL A 296 12.07 9.58 6.83
C VAL A 296 11.24 10.74 6.27
N ILE A 297 10.70 11.63 7.13
CA ILE A 297 10.06 12.87 6.71
C ILE A 297 11.00 14.10 6.79
N ASP A 298 12.29 13.91 7.12
CA ASP A 298 13.30 14.97 7.00
C ASP A 298 13.43 15.42 5.54
N GLU A 299 13.67 16.70 5.32
CA GLU A 299 13.69 17.29 3.97
C GLU A 299 14.75 16.66 3.05
N LYS A 300 15.92 16.28 3.59
CA LYS A 300 16.98 15.63 2.81
C LYS A 300 16.64 14.17 2.51
N VAL A 301 16.05 13.48 3.49
CA VAL A 301 15.61 12.08 3.30
C VAL A 301 14.44 12.00 2.33
N GLN A 302 13.48 12.93 2.42
CA GLN A 302 12.36 13.03 1.47
C GLN A 302 12.83 13.26 0.02
N LYS A 303 13.92 14.00 -0.17
CA LYS A 303 14.57 14.12 -1.49
C LYS A 303 15.05 12.76 -2.00
N ILE A 304 15.66 11.94 -1.13
CA ILE A 304 16.11 10.60 -1.52
C ILE A 304 14.91 9.69 -1.81
N VAL A 305 13.85 9.76 -1.00
CA VAL A 305 12.58 9.05 -1.25
C VAL A 305 12.02 9.39 -2.64
N ALA A 306 11.96 10.67 -2.98
CA ALA A 306 11.50 11.12 -4.30
C ALA A 306 12.41 10.61 -5.44
N ASP A 307 13.72 10.59 -5.24
CA ASP A 307 14.67 10.05 -6.23
C ASP A 307 14.48 8.55 -6.48
N VAL A 308 14.15 7.81 -5.44
CA VAL A 308 13.91 6.36 -5.52
C VAL A 308 12.57 6.06 -6.18
N THR A 309 11.52 6.74 -5.72
CA THR A 309 10.13 6.37 -6.06
C THR A 309 9.55 7.16 -7.23
N GLY A 310 10.02 8.39 -7.47
CA GLY A 310 9.35 9.31 -8.37
C GLY A 310 8.04 9.90 -7.82
N TYR A 311 7.72 9.65 -6.55
CA TYR A 311 6.48 10.09 -5.92
C TYR A 311 6.55 11.52 -5.40
N GLY A 312 5.40 12.16 -5.28
CA GLY A 312 5.26 13.36 -4.49
C GLY A 312 5.56 13.07 -3.01
N VAL A 313 6.27 13.97 -2.36
CA VAL A 313 6.67 13.83 -0.95
C VAL A 313 5.96 14.83 -0.07
N ALA A 314 5.78 14.48 1.21
CA ALA A 314 4.98 15.29 2.13
C ALA A 314 5.72 16.56 2.62
N ASN A 315 7.05 16.55 2.67
CA ASN A 315 7.85 17.67 3.13
C ASN A 315 8.25 18.57 1.94
N LYS A 316 7.56 19.71 1.78
CA LYS A 316 7.82 20.67 0.69
C LYS A 316 9.25 21.21 0.67
N ASN A 317 9.92 21.23 1.80
CA ASN A 317 11.31 21.71 1.89
C ASN A 317 12.31 20.83 1.15
N ALA A 318 11.93 19.59 0.81
CA ALA A 318 12.75 18.69 -0.01
C ALA A 318 13.12 19.34 -1.37
N ALA A 319 12.27 20.21 -1.90
CA ALA A 319 12.53 20.96 -3.13
C ALA A 319 13.84 21.75 -3.10
N LYS A 320 14.31 22.18 -1.93
CA LYS A 320 15.59 22.91 -1.76
C LYS A 320 16.82 22.10 -2.19
N TYR A 321 16.68 20.78 -2.24
CA TYR A 321 17.76 19.84 -2.58
C TYR A 321 17.57 19.20 -3.96
N MET A 322 16.63 19.70 -4.76
CA MET A 322 16.27 19.19 -6.09
C MET A 322 16.66 20.20 -7.18
N THR A 323 16.91 19.70 -8.39
CA THR A 323 16.91 20.57 -9.57
C THR A 323 15.48 20.97 -9.91
N PRO A 324 15.26 22.07 -10.68
CA PRO A 324 13.93 22.44 -11.15
C PRO A 324 13.20 21.29 -11.88
N GLU A 325 13.93 20.51 -12.68
CA GLU A 325 13.39 19.36 -13.42
C GLU A 325 12.94 18.24 -12.47
N GLN A 326 13.74 17.95 -11.43
CA GLN A 326 13.37 16.97 -10.40
C GLN A 326 12.13 17.44 -9.64
N ALA A 327 12.10 18.71 -9.19
CA ALA A 327 10.96 19.27 -8.48
C ALA A 327 9.67 19.20 -9.31
N LYS A 328 9.77 19.52 -10.61
CA LYS A 328 8.67 19.43 -11.57
C LYS A 328 8.21 17.99 -11.81
N SER A 329 9.13 17.03 -11.88
CA SER A 329 8.79 15.63 -12.18
C SER A 329 7.93 14.97 -11.10
N ILE A 330 8.01 15.43 -9.84
CA ILE A 330 7.20 14.96 -8.72
C ILE A 330 6.14 15.98 -8.28
N HIS A 331 5.97 17.05 -9.05
CA HIS A 331 4.99 18.11 -8.82
C HIS A 331 5.09 18.81 -7.46
N ILE A 332 6.28 18.87 -6.84
CA ILE A 332 6.48 19.51 -5.54
C ILE A 332 6.47 21.04 -5.68
N ASP A 333 6.84 21.57 -6.83
CA ASP A 333 6.83 22.98 -7.21
C ASP A 333 5.40 23.54 -7.41
N ASP A 334 4.45 22.71 -7.82
CA ASP A 334 3.05 23.06 -8.05
C ASP A 334 2.07 22.06 -7.36
N MET A 335 2.45 21.56 -6.19
CA MET A 335 1.73 20.53 -5.47
C MET A 335 0.23 20.80 -5.35
N ASP A 336 -0.12 22.01 -4.90
CA ASP A 336 -1.52 22.33 -4.58
C ASP A 336 -2.43 22.34 -5.82
N ASN A 337 -1.92 22.73 -6.99
CA ASN A 337 -2.69 22.68 -8.24
C ASN A 337 -2.69 21.29 -8.87
N TYR A 338 -1.57 20.58 -8.80
CA TYR A 338 -1.51 19.22 -9.33
C TYR A 338 -2.44 18.27 -8.55
N MET A 339 -2.45 18.35 -7.22
CA MET A 339 -3.33 17.56 -6.36
C MET A 339 -4.83 17.81 -6.62
N LYS A 340 -5.23 18.96 -7.16
CA LYS A 340 -6.63 19.21 -7.55
C LYS A 340 -7.10 18.38 -8.74
N LYS A 341 -6.16 17.83 -9.53
CA LYS A 341 -6.46 16.97 -10.68
C LYS A 341 -6.66 15.52 -10.32
N ILE A 342 -6.41 15.16 -9.05
CA ILE A 342 -6.43 13.79 -8.55
C ILE A 342 -7.64 13.65 -7.61
N ASN A 343 -8.47 12.63 -7.85
CA ASN A 343 -9.45 12.19 -6.87
C ASN A 343 -8.75 11.24 -5.89
N PHE A 344 -8.30 11.78 -4.75
CA PHE A 344 -7.61 10.98 -3.75
C PHE A 344 -8.53 9.96 -3.10
N TRP A 345 -8.00 8.76 -2.94
CA TRP A 345 -8.69 7.65 -2.33
C TRP A 345 -9.26 8.01 -0.95
N GLN A 346 -10.46 7.53 -0.72
CA GLN A 346 -11.19 7.64 0.53
C GLN A 346 -11.54 6.24 1.02
N GLU A 347 -11.93 6.14 2.28
CA GLU A 347 -12.42 4.88 2.81
C GLU A 347 -13.66 4.41 2.03
N VAL A 348 -13.61 3.17 1.55
CA VAL A 348 -14.74 2.52 0.86
C VAL A 348 -15.69 2.01 1.92
N LYS A 349 -16.93 2.51 1.93
CA LYS A 349 -17.92 2.17 2.97
C LYS A 349 -18.29 0.69 3.00
N ASP A 350 -18.43 0.07 1.83
CA ASP A 350 -18.77 -1.35 1.68
C ASP A 350 -17.66 -2.03 0.88
N ARG A 351 -16.46 -2.08 1.47
CA ARG A 351 -15.27 -2.62 0.82
C ARG A 351 -15.44 -4.09 0.40
N ASP A 352 -16.19 -4.86 1.18
CA ASP A 352 -16.44 -6.28 0.89
C ASP A 352 -17.17 -6.45 -0.45
N LYS A 353 -18.14 -5.59 -0.77
CA LYS A 353 -18.81 -5.61 -2.09
C LYS A 353 -17.85 -5.28 -3.24
N TYR A 354 -16.96 -4.30 -3.06
CA TYR A 354 -15.97 -3.99 -4.10
C TYR A 354 -15.01 -5.17 -4.30
N ASN A 355 -14.59 -5.81 -3.24
CA ASN A 355 -13.75 -7.01 -3.30
C ASN A 355 -14.47 -8.18 -3.97
N GLU A 356 -15.77 -8.39 -3.68
CA GLU A 356 -16.60 -9.40 -4.34
C GLU A 356 -16.65 -9.15 -5.85
N ILE A 357 -17.00 -7.94 -6.27
CA ILE A 357 -17.03 -7.53 -7.69
C ILE A 357 -15.68 -7.74 -8.36
N TRP A 358 -14.58 -7.34 -7.72
CA TRP A 358 -13.25 -7.52 -8.28
C TRP A 358 -12.87 -9.00 -8.43
N ASN A 359 -13.19 -9.82 -7.43
CA ASN A 359 -12.97 -11.27 -7.51
C ASN A 359 -13.81 -11.92 -8.62
N GLU A 360 -15.06 -11.51 -8.78
CA GLU A 360 -15.90 -11.97 -9.88
C GLU A 360 -15.34 -11.57 -11.25
N VAL A 361 -14.80 -10.36 -11.40
CA VAL A 361 -14.10 -9.95 -12.64
C VAL A 361 -12.92 -10.88 -12.91
N LYS A 362 -12.10 -11.18 -11.91
CA LYS A 362 -10.94 -12.05 -12.10
C LYS A 362 -11.32 -13.50 -12.45
N ALA A 363 -12.42 -14.00 -11.92
CA ALA A 363 -12.89 -15.38 -12.11
C ALA A 363 -13.47 -15.66 -13.51
N GLN A 364 -13.91 -14.65 -14.25
CA GLN A 364 -14.42 -14.80 -15.64
C GLN A 364 -13.28 -15.04 -16.62
#